data_44ade67feba85c40c9fa1bf37853be5c
#
_entry.id   44ade67feba85c40c9fa1bf37853be5c
#
_cell.length_a   1.000
_cell.length_b   1.000
_cell.length_c   1.000
_cell.angle_alpha   90.00
_cell.angle_beta   90.00
_cell.angle_gamma   90.00
#
_symmetry.space_group_name_H-M   'P 1'
#
loop_
_entity.id
_entity.type
_entity.pdbx_description
1 polymer ?
#
loop_
_entity_poly.entity_id
_entity_poly.type
_entity_poly.pdbx_seq_one_letter_code
_entity_poly.pdbx_strand_id
1 'polypeptide(L)'
;MLAELLERARADEPLWLPELHAAFLRDEGARPVILRLTLHDGTQRDFPCALPRWKNEEERRFVYEFLYAAVYNILAACSGRELRLFFDLQAPGLCALYDTLGTVFQLGEKTRRGYGKVISIAGRIARSCGGPAFRFERADLRELVPLPAPPVPAPAPLDARLRTLCKKARGLRLCGVDVGGTDIKLAASDGERLVCTKEYDWNPAAFTTVEELMEPILLLTRLMRCCLALDTAAWPPSLRTALRRDAPLPLIRRAVEETEDSLGDRIDVLDGVGLSFPDIVIGDRILGGETPKTDGMRRNEAVDYEAAFARLSGLKEALLALCRGEGRVHITNDGNMAAFTAAAELAHSAEAGRLREGVIAHSLGTDLGTGWLRADGTIPALPLEMYDLILDLGSFPSRAYAPEDLRSTRNANSGLPGALRYMGQAAAYRLAERLDPGLLDGFTVQEGGMVRIASSPRDLRKPCLEHLMALAEAGEGAAPEVFREIGGHLAVVTREMDRLLQPQAKARFLFGRFVKRPGVFALLEQGFRAGAEGVRLIPSDEGLANTPLMRALAAEPDVTVAQFGQAVGSIYFSLT
;
A
#
# COMPACT_ATOMS: atom_id res chain seq x y z
N MET A 1 -20.56 -13.80 -26.75
CA MET A 1 -19.81 -13.09 -25.70
C MET A 1 -18.68 -13.93 -25.10
N LEU A 2 -18.91 -15.03 -24.31
CA LEU A 2 -17.78 -15.77 -23.69
C LEU A 2 -16.76 -16.31 -24.71
N ALA A 3 -17.19 -16.92 -25.80
CA ALA A 3 -16.29 -17.42 -26.84
C ALA A 3 -15.41 -16.30 -27.44
N GLU A 4 -15.97 -15.14 -27.68
CA GLU A 4 -15.26 -13.95 -28.17
C GLU A 4 -14.22 -13.44 -27.14
N LEU A 5 -14.58 -13.39 -25.85
CA LEU A 5 -13.65 -13.02 -24.79
C LEU A 5 -12.48 -14.01 -24.71
N LEU A 6 -12.76 -15.32 -24.83
CA LEU A 6 -11.73 -16.34 -24.83
C LEU A 6 -10.79 -16.24 -26.06
N GLU A 7 -11.32 -15.90 -27.23
CA GLU A 7 -10.50 -15.65 -28.43
C GLU A 7 -9.56 -14.46 -28.22
N ARG A 8 -10.08 -13.35 -27.68
CA ARG A 8 -9.26 -12.18 -27.35
C ARG A 8 -8.18 -12.51 -26.33
N ALA A 9 -8.50 -13.29 -25.30
CA ALA A 9 -7.54 -13.73 -24.30
C ALA A 9 -6.43 -14.61 -24.89
N ARG A 10 -6.76 -15.48 -25.88
CA ARG A 10 -5.75 -16.29 -26.60
C ARG A 10 -4.87 -15.45 -27.52
N ALA A 11 -5.34 -14.30 -27.96
CA ALA A 11 -4.55 -13.31 -28.70
C ALA A 11 -3.69 -12.41 -27.78
N ASP A 12 -3.57 -12.74 -26.50
CA ASP A 12 -2.86 -11.99 -25.45
C ASP A 12 -3.44 -10.59 -25.19
N GLU A 13 -4.74 -10.38 -25.51
CA GLU A 13 -5.43 -9.15 -25.18
C GLU A 13 -5.86 -9.15 -23.71
N PRO A 14 -5.61 -8.06 -22.97
CA PRO A 14 -6.11 -7.93 -21.61
C PRO A 14 -7.64 -7.85 -21.59
N LEU A 15 -8.26 -8.55 -20.65
CA LEU A 15 -9.69 -8.49 -20.36
C LEU A 15 -9.87 -7.92 -18.95
N TRP A 16 -10.03 -6.60 -18.88
CA TRP A 16 -10.07 -5.87 -17.63
C TRP A 16 -11.26 -6.22 -16.76
N LEU A 17 -11.03 -6.58 -15.50
CA LEU A 17 -12.06 -7.03 -14.58
C LEU A 17 -13.21 -6.01 -14.39
N PRO A 18 -12.97 -4.68 -14.23
CA PRO A 18 -14.06 -3.70 -14.14
C PRO A 18 -14.95 -3.67 -15.39
N GLU A 19 -14.37 -3.89 -16.58
CA GLU A 19 -15.11 -3.94 -17.84
C GLU A 19 -15.95 -5.21 -17.95
N LEU A 20 -15.40 -6.35 -17.53
CA LEU A 20 -16.13 -7.61 -17.45
C LEU A 20 -17.32 -7.51 -16.47
N HIS A 21 -17.12 -6.91 -15.29
CA HIS A 21 -18.22 -6.64 -14.35
C HIS A 21 -19.33 -5.83 -15.00
N ALA A 22 -18.99 -4.73 -15.67
CA ALA A 22 -19.96 -3.89 -16.34
C ALA A 22 -20.66 -4.59 -17.52
N ALA A 23 -19.93 -5.41 -18.27
CA ALA A 23 -20.50 -6.17 -19.40
C ALA A 23 -21.46 -7.25 -18.93
N PHE A 24 -21.09 -8.01 -17.89
CA PHE A 24 -21.92 -9.10 -17.37
C PHE A 24 -23.16 -8.61 -16.65
N LEU A 25 -23.09 -7.47 -15.96
CA LEU A 25 -24.28 -6.83 -15.36
C LEU A 25 -25.30 -6.32 -16.41
N ARG A 26 -24.85 -6.05 -17.64
CA ARG A 26 -25.73 -5.66 -18.76
C ARG A 26 -26.28 -6.84 -19.59
N ASP A 27 -25.73 -8.04 -19.38
CA ASP A 27 -26.20 -9.25 -20.07
C ASP A 27 -27.49 -9.75 -19.44
N GLU A 28 -28.62 -9.58 -20.15
CA GLU A 28 -29.93 -10.05 -19.70
C GLU A 28 -29.99 -11.57 -19.49
N GLY A 29 -29.09 -12.33 -20.13
CA GLY A 29 -28.98 -13.78 -19.97
C GLY A 29 -28.15 -14.22 -18.78
N ALA A 30 -27.42 -13.30 -18.12
CA ALA A 30 -26.57 -13.61 -17.00
C ALA A 30 -27.37 -13.90 -15.72
N ARG A 31 -26.78 -14.67 -14.84
CA ARG A 31 -27.38 -15.05 -13.55
C ARG A 31 -26.93 -14.06 -12.48
N PRO A 32 -27.86 -13.39 -11.77
CA PRO A 32 -27.49 -12.45 -10.71
C PRO A 32 -26.85 -13.16 -9.52
N VAL A 33 -25.82 -12.53 -8.96
CA VAL A 33 -25.14 -12.92 -7.72
C VAL A 33 -24.88 -11.66 -6.91
N ILE A 34 -25.18 -11.68 -5.62
CA ILE A 34 -24.79 -10.60 -4.71
C ILE A 34 -23.74 -11.14 -3.73
N LEU A 35 -22.61 -10.45 -3.67
CA LEU A 35 -21.54 -10.74 -2.73
C LEU A 35 -21.70 -9.78 -1.54
N ARG A 36 -22.23 -10.26 -0.40
CA ARG A 36 -22.40 -9.46 0.81
C ARG A 36 -21.22 -9.67 1.74
N LEU A 37 -20.44 -8.62 1.94
CA LEU A 37 -19.35 -8.59 2.89
C LEU A 37 -19.81 -8.00 4.22
N THR A 38 -19.55 -8.71 5.32
CA THR A 38 -19.64 -8.16 6.67
C THR A 38 -18.23 -7.81 7.14
N LEU A 39 -17.95 -6.53 7.31
CA LEU A 39 -16.67 -6.02 7.81
C LEU A 39 -16.44 -6.39 9.29
N HIS A 40 -15.23 -6.18 9.79
CA HIS A 40 -14.88 -6.51 11.18
C HIS A 40 -15.66 -5.68 12.21
N ASP A 41 -16.06 -4.45 11.86
CA ASP A 41 -16.92 -3.58 12.68
C ASP A 41 -18.42 -3.92 12.62
N GLY A 42 -18.80 -4.93 11.82
CA GLY A 42 -20.17 -5.34 11.61
C GLY A 42 -20.90 -4.63 10.48
N THR A 43 -20.30 -3.60 9.88
CA THR A 43 -20.86 -2.93 8.70
C THR A 43 -20.97 -3.91 7.54
N GLN A 44 -22.07 -3.83 6.80
CA GLN A 44 -22.29 -4.67 5.62
C GLN A 44 -22.21 -3.88 4.33
N ARG A 45 -21.72 -4.53 3.28
CA ARG A 45 -21.65 -3.99 1.92
C ARG A 45 -22.05 -5.04 0.90
N ASP A 46 -22.86 -4.64 -0.07
CA ASP A 46 -23.26 -5.48 -1.20
C ASP A 46 -22.46 -5.12 -2.44
N PHE A 47 -21.96 -6.15 -3.10
CA PHE A 47 -21.28 -6.06 -4.38
C PHE A 47 -22.09 -6.84 -5.41
N PRO A 48 -22.92 -6.16 -6.23
CA PRO A 48 -23.65 -6.79 -7.32
C PRO A 48 -22.69 -7.39 -8.34
N CYS A 49 -23.01 -8.60 -8.77
CA CYS A 49 -22.26 -9.37 -9.75
C CYS A 49 -23.26 -10.12 -10.65
N ALA A 50 -22.87 -10.44 -11.86
CA ALA A 50 -23.66 -11.28 -12.74
C ALA A 50 -22.74 -12.30 -13.43
N LEU A 51 -23.20 -13.53 -13.57
CA LEU A 51 -22.44 -14.61 -14.18
C LEU A 51 -23.06 -15.03 -15.51
N PRO A 52 -22.36 -14.86 -16.64
CA PRO A 52 -22.85 -15.28 -17.93
C PRO A 52 -23.07 -16.79 -17.96
N ARG A 53 -23.98 -17.26 -18.81
CA ARG A 53 -24.20 -18.69 -19.00
C ARG A 53 -23.07 -19.28 -19.82
N TRP A 54 -22.53 -20.40 -19.37
CA TRP A 54 -21.47 -21.15 -20.06
C TRP A 54 -22.00 -22.41 -20.73
N LYS A 55 -21.37 -22.82 -21.82
CA LYS A 55 -21.75 -23.97 -22.66
C LYS A 55 -20.78 -25.13 -22.57
N ASN A 56 -19.53 -24.87 -22.19
CA ASN A 56 -18.44 -25.83 -22.13
C ASN A 56 -17.54 -25.57 -20.91
N GLU A 57 -16.58 -26.45 -20.69
CA GLU A 57 -15.68 -26.42 -19.53
C GLU A 57 -14.73 -25.21 -19.55
N GLU A 58 -14.29 -24.77 -20.73
CA GLU A 58 -13.41 -23.60 -20.85
C GLU A 58 -14.14 -22.31 -20.46
N GLU A 59 -15.36 -22.15 -20.95
CA GLU A 59 -16.23 -21.02 -20.54
C GLU A 59 -16.55 -21.09 -19.05
N ARG A 60 -16.84 -22.29 -18.51
CA ARG A 60 -17.06 -22.50 -17.08
C ARG A 60 -15.85 -22.07 -16.25
N ARG A 61 -14.64 -22.44 -16.68
CA ARG A 61 -13.40 -22.06 -16.03
C ARG A 61 -13.20 -20.55 -16.03
N PHE A 62 -13.49 -19.89 -17.15
CA PHE A 62 -13.40 -18.42 -17.25
C PHE A 62 -14.37 -17.74 -16.28
N VAL A 63 -15.62 -18.19 -16.19
CA VAL A 63 -16.61 -17.69 -15.24
C VAL A 63 -16.19 -17.94 -13.80
N TYR A 64 -15.56 -19.10 -13.52
CA TYR A 64 -14.97 -19.37 -12.21
C TYR A 64 -13.83 -18.39 -11.88
N GLU A 65 -12.90 -18.15 -12.80
CA GLU A 65 -11.79 -17.21 -12.61
C GLU A 65 -12.32 -15.78 -12.38
N PHE A 66 -13.39 -15.39 -13.09
CA PHE A 66 -14.05 -14.11 -12.86
C PHE A 66 -14.65 -14.00 -11.45
N LEU A 67 -15.41 -14.99 -11.01
CA LEU A 67 -15.98 -14.98 -9.66
C LEU A 67 -14.90 -15.07 -8.58
N TYR A 68 -13.86 -15.88 -8.81
CA TYR A 68 -12.69 -15.94 -7.94
C TYR A 68 -12.02 -14.57 -7.81
N ALA A 69 -11.80 -13.86 -8.92
CA ALA A 69 -11.20 -12.52 -8.91
C ALA A 69 -12.09 -11.51 -8.15
N ALA A 70 -13.41 -11.57 -8.34
CA ALA A 70 -14.34 -10.70 -7.63
C ALA A 70 -14.27 -10.91 -6.10
N VAL A 71 -14.27 -12.17 -5.64
CA VAL A 71 -14.13 -12.53 -4.21
C VAL A 71 -12.76 -12.13 -3.68
N TYR A 72 -11.71 -12.46 -4.42
CA TYR A 72 -10.33 -12.14 -4.04
C TYR A 72 -10.13 -10.63 -3.85
N ASN A 73 -10.59 -9.83 -4.82
CA ASN A 73 -10.43 -8.37 -4.78
C ASN A 73 -11.22 -7.73 -3.62
N ILE A 74 -12.42 -8.21 -3.34
CA ILE A 74 -13.20 -7.75 -2.17
C ILE A 74 -12.40 -7.99 -0.88
N LEU A 75 -11.81 -9.18 -0.71
CA LEU A 75 -11.06 -9.52 0.49
C LEU A 75 -9.70 -8.81 0.57
N ALA A 76 -9.00 -8.62 -0.55
CA ALA A 76 -7.75 -7.87 -0.61
C ALA A 76 -7.95 -6.38 -0.25
N ALA A 77 -9.01 -5.78 -0.78
CA ALA A 77 -9.31 -4.37 -0.53
C ALA A 77 -9.90 -4.10 0.87
N CYS A 78 -10.85 -4.94 1.29
CA CYS A 78 -11.70 -4.67 2.44
C CYS A 78 -11.48 -5.63 3.61
N SER A 79 -11.04 -6.89 3.36
CA SER A 79 -11.11 -7.95 4.36
C SER A 79 -12.54 -8.09 4.91
N GLY A 80 -12.73 -8.82 6.00
CA GLY A 80 -14.02 -8.95 6.65
C GLY A 80 -14.10 -10.20 7.50
N ARG A 81 -15.18 -10.32 8.27
CA ARG A 81 -15.47 -11.51 9.11
C ARG A 81 -16.36 -12.54 8.41
N GLU A 82 -17.11 -12.11 7.37
CA GLU A 82 -17.99 -12.98 6.60
C GLU A 82 -18.14 -12.45 5.19
N LEU A 83 -18.05 -13.33 4.19
CA LEU A 83 -18.49 -13.07 2.83
C LEU A 83 -19.55 -14.09 2.45
N ARG A 84 -20.78 -13.61 2.18
CA ARG A 84 -21.92 -14.43 1.82
C ARG A 84 -22.32 -14.18 0.37
N LEU A 85 -22.44 -15.26 -0.39
CA LEU A 85 -22.87 -15.24 -1.79
C LEU A 85 -24.36 -15.56 -1.85
N PHE A 86 -25.15 -14.61 -2.35
CA PHE A 86 -26.57 -14.79 -2.62
C PHE A 86 -26.76 -15.10 -4.11
N PHE A 87 -27.33 -16.25 -4.42
CA PHE A 87 -27.62 -16.69 -5.77
C PHE A 87 -28.78 -17.72 -5.76
N ASP A 88 -29.29 -18.10 -6.95
CA ASP A 88 -30.31 -19.15 -7.05
C ASP A 88 -29.72 -20.52 -6.68
N LEU A 89 -30.07 -21.02 -5.51
CA LEU A 89 -29.60 -22.32 -5.00
C LEU A 89 -30.18 -23.51 -5.79
N GLN A 90 -31.19 -23.31 -6.65
CA GLN A 90 -31.71 -24.33 -7.56
C GLN A 90 -30.84 -24.46 -8.84
N ALA A 91 -29.80 -23.63 -9.01
CA ALA A 91 -28.88 -23.70 -10.13
C ALA A 91 -27.64 -24.56 -9.79
N PRO A 92 -27.58 -25.86 -10.18
CA PRO A 92 -26.50 -26.77 -9.77
C PRO A 92 -25.12 -26.26 -10.18
N GLY A 93 -25.01 -25.61 -11.34
CA GLY A 93 -23.76 -25.04 -11.81
C GLY A 93 -23.23 -23.91 -10.91
N LEU A 94 -24.11 -23.07 -10.34
CA LEU A 94 -23.68 -22.03 -9.39
C LEU A 94 -23.26 -22.64 -8.05
N CYS A 95 -23.99 -23.67 -7.58
CA CYS A 95 -23.58 -24.40 -6.39
C CYS A 95 -22.20 -25.02 -6.54
N ALA A 96 -21.90 -25.64 -7.68
CA ALA A 96 -20.59 -26.24 -7.96
C ALA A 96 -19.46 -25.17 -8.01
N LEU A 97 -19.74 -23.99 -8.58
CA LEU A 97 -18.75 -22.88 -8.52
C LEU A 97 -18.49 -22.43 -7.08
N TYR A 98 -19.55 -22.25 -6.28
CA TYR A 98 -19.41 -21.91 -4.87
C TYR A 98 -18.61 -22.95 -4.09
N ASP A 99 -18.92 -24.25 -4.26
CA ASP A 99 -18.23 -25.33 -3.56
C ASP A 99 -16.74 -25.35 -3.91
N THR A 100 -16.38 -25.08 -5.19
CA THR A 100 -14.99 -24.94 -5.62
C THR A 100 -14.31 -23.73 -4.97
N LEU A 101 -14.97 -22.56 -4.90
CA LEU A 101 -14.45 -21.38 -4.20
C LEU A 101 -14.29 -21.65 -2.70
N GLY A 102 -15.21 -22.39 -2.08
CA GLY A 102 -15.14 -22.76 -0.67
C GLY A 102 -13.86 -23.49 -0.31
N THR A 103 -13.35 -24.36 -1.20
CA THR A 103 -12.06 -25.04 -0.99
C THR A 103 -10.87 -24.08 -0.86
N VAL A 104 -10.98 -22.88 -1.40
CA VAL A 104 -9.94 -21.84 -1.34
C VAL A 104 -10.17 -20.86 -0.19
N PHE A 105 -11.40 -20.37 -0.04
CA PHE A 105 -11.71 -19.25 0.87
C PHE A 105 -12.19 -19.70 2.26
N GLN A 106 -12.52 -20.97 2.46
CA GLN A 106 -12.89 -21.53 3.77
C GLN A 106 -11.72 -22.19 4.54
N LEU A 107 -10.49 -22.06 4.08
CA LEU A 107 -9.36 -22.66 4.77
C LEU A 107 -9.21 -22.10 6.18
N GLY A 108 -9.56 -22.90 7.21
CA GLY A 108 -9.47 -22.51 8.61
C GLY A 108 -8.04 -22.35 9.13
N GLU A 109 -7.08 -23.06 8.54
CA GLU A 109 -5.69 -23.04 8.94
C GLU A 109 -4.75 -22.77 7.75
N LYS A 110 -3.62 -22.13 8.04
CA LYS A 110 -2.54 -21.96 7.07
C LYS A 110 -1.88 -23.31 6.79
N THR A 111 -1.79 -23.68 5.54
CA THR A 111 -1.10 -24.89 5.12
C THR A 111 0.42 -24.74 5.07
N ARG A 112 0.93 -23.51 5.16
CA ARG A 112 2.37 -23.19 5.20
C ARG A 112 2.62 -21.85 5.88
N ARG A 113 3.82 -21.69 6.42
CA ARG A 113 4.31 -20.49 7.07
C ARG A 113 4.28 -19.27 6.16
N GLY A 114 4.04 -18.11 6.75
CA GLY A 114 4.11 -16.84 6.08
C GLY A 114 3.22 -16.78 4.85
N TYR A 115 2.00 -17.16 4.98
CA TYR A 115 1.12 -17.38 3.87
C TYR A 115 0.37 -16.12 3.43
N GLY A 116 0.55 -15.68 2.15
CA GLY A 116 0.08 -14.44 1.55
C GLY A 116 -1.32 -14.41 0.96
N LYS A 117 -2.23 -15.32 1.31
CA LYS A 117 -3.59 -15.24 0.80
C LYS A 117 -4.45 -14.29 1.62
N VAL A 118 -5.37 -13.59 0.94
CA VAL A 118 -6.32 -12.64 1.52
C VAL A 118 -7.11 -13.20 2.70
N ILE A 119 -7.36 -14.52 2.74
CA ILE A 119 -8.04 -15.18 3.86
C ILE A 119 -7.18 -15.19 5.14
N SER A 120 -5.86 -15.28 5.01
CA SER A 120 -4.94 -15.21 6.16
C SER A 120 -4.92 -13.82 6.76
N ILE A 121 -4.98 -12.79 5.94
CA ILE A 121 -5.11 -11.39 6.34
C ILE A 121 -6.42 -11.20 7.11
N ALA A 122 -7.55 -11.68 6.59
CA ALA A 122 -8.83 -11.63 7.27
C ALA A 122 -8.79 -12.30 8.65
N GLY A 123 -8.12 -13.44 8.76
CA GLY A 123 -7.92 -14.15 10.03
C GLY A 123 -7.07 -13.37 11.04
N ARG A 124 -6.01 -12.71 10.61
CA ARG A 124 -5.17 -11.85 11.48
C ARG A 124 -5.93 -10.64 11.99
N ILE A 125 -6.66 -9.93 11.10
CA ILE A 125 -7.48 -8.80 11.49
C ILE A 125 -8.56 -9.23 12.49
N ALA A 126 -9.25 -10.35 12.23
CA ALA A 126 -10.26 -10.89 13.13
C ALA A 126 -9.70 -11.16 14.54
N ARG A 127 -8.55 -11.83 14.65
CA ARG A 127 -7.89 -12.08 15.94
C ARG A 127 -7.50 -10.78 16.64
N SER A 128 -6.97 -9.81 15.93
CA SER A 128 -6.59 -8.50 16.50
C SER A 128 -7.78 -7.71 17.03
N CYS A 129 -8.93 -7.82 16.36
CA CYS A 129 -10.18 -7.17 16.77
C CYS A 129 -10.99 -7.99 17.80
N GLY A 130 -10.50 -9.17 18.22
CA GLY A 130 -11.27 -10.07 19.10
C GLY A 130 -12.53 -10.65 18.44
N GLY A 131 -12.56 -10.68 17.11
CA GLY A 131 -13.69 -11.14 16.33
C GLY A 131 -13.65 -12.64 16.01
N PRO A 132 -14.76 -13.18 15.46
CA PRO A 132 -14.83 -14.58 15.04
C PRO A 132 -13.94 -14.83 13.83
N ALA A 133 -13.57 -16.11 13.60
CA ALA A 133 -12.90 -16.52 12.37
C ALA A 133 -13.73 -16.16 11.13
N PHE A 134 -13.03 -15.92 10.01
CA PHE A 134 -13.69 -15.62 8.74
C PHE A 134 -14.60 -16.77 8.30
N ARG A 135 -15.77 -16.40 7.76
CA ARG A 135 -16.76 -17.34 7.20
C ARG A 135 -17.04 -17.00 5.74
N PHE A 136 -17.07 -18.04 4.93
CA PHE A 136 -17.47 -17.97 3.53
C PHE A 136 -18.77 -18.78 3.38
N GLU A 137 -19.89 -18.11 3.09
CA GLU A 137 -21.22 -18.68 3.15
C GLU A 137 -22.00 -18.46 1.87
N ARG A 138 -23.07 -19.24 1.67
CA ARG A 138 -24.06 -19.05 0.60
C ARG A 138 -25.46 -18.94 1.17
N ALA A 139 -26.32 -18.25 0.44
CA ALA A 139 -27.74 -18.16 0.73
C ALA A 139 -28.55 -18.04 -0.57
N ASP A 140 -29.84 -18.32 -0.50
CA ASP A 140 -30.73 -18.11 -1.65
C ASP A 140 -30.92 -16.62 -1.91
N LEU A 141 -30.92 -16.23 -3.19
CA LEU A 141 -31.12 -14.83 -3.58
C LEU A 141 -32.47 -14.27 -3.07
N ARG A 142 -33.47 -15.13 -2.88
CA ARG A 142 -34.78 -14.77 -2.30
C ARG A 142 -34.72 -14.36 -0.83
N GLU A 143 -33.67 -14.74 -0.12
CA GLU A 143 -33.42 -14.37 1.28
C GLU A 143 -32.70 -13.02 1.41
N LEU A 144 -32.32 -12.41 0.31
CA LEU A 144 -31.59 -11.14 0.31
C LEU A 144 -32.47 -10.00 0.82
N VAL A 145 -32.13 -9.47 1.99
CA VAL A 145 -32.75 -8.26 2.53
C VAL A 145 -31.89 -7.07 2.09
N PRO A 146 -32.46 -6.03 1.44
CA PRO A 146 -31.71 -4.84 1.07
C PRO A 146 -31.06 -4.17 2.27
N LEU A 147 -29.83 -3.71 2.09
CA LEU A 147 -29.14 -2.94 3.13
C LEU A 147 -29.73 -1.53 3.23
N PRO A 148 -29.83 -0.97 4.44
CA PRO A 148 -30.19 0.44 4.60
C PRO A 148 -29.13 1.31 3.92
N ALA A 149 -29.56 2.46 3.38
CA ALA A 149 -28.62 3.43 2.85
C ALA A 149 -27.62 3.82 3.96
N PRO A 150 -26.32 3.85 3.66
CA PRO A 150 -25.33 4.26 4.64
C PRO A 150 -25.67 5.68 5.14
N PRO A 151 -25.56 5.95 6.46
CA PRO A 151 -25.74 7.29 6.98
C PRO A 151 -24.75 8.22 6.29
N VAL A 152 -25.25 9.31 5.73
CA VAL A 152 -24.38 10.37 5.18
C VAL A 152 -23.78 11.10 6.39
N PRO A 153 -22.49 10.98 6.66
CA PRO A 153 -21.89 11.71 7.77
C PRO A 153 -22.09 13.21 7.54
N ALA A 154 -22.55 13.92 8.55
CA ALA A 154 -22.51 15.38 8.49
C ALA A 154 -21.02 15.79 8.33
N PRO A 155 -20.66 16.56 7.32
CA PRO A 155 -19.27 16.92 7.08
C PRO A 155 -18.79 17.84 8.21
N ALA A 156 -18.08 17.25 9.18
CA ALA A 156 -17.21 18.09 10.01
C ALA A 156 -16.10 18.65 9.08
N PRO A 157 -15.77 19.93 9.15
CA PRO A 157 -14.77 20.52 8.26
C PRO A 157 -13.40 19.90 8.55
N LEU A 158 -13.01 18.90 7.77
CA LEU A 158 -11.76 18.15 7.92
C LEU A 158 -10.55 19.08 7.91
N ASP A 159 -10.58 20.14 7.07
CA ASP A 159 -9.52 21.14 7.01
C ASP A 159 -9.31 21.86 8.36
N ALA A 160 -10.38 22.27 9.03
CA ALA A 160 -10.29 22.94 10.33
C ALA A 160 -9.76 21.99 11.42
N ARG A 161 -10.18 20.72 11.39
CA ARG A 161 -9.66 19.67 12.30
C ARG A 161 -8.17 19.45 12.10
N LEU A 162 -7.71 19.29 10.85
CA LEU A 162 -6.30 19.09 10.53
C LEU A 162 -5.45 20.31 10.89
N ARG A 163 -5.93 21.53 10.60
CA ARG A 163 -5.25 22.76 11.05
C ARG A 163 -5.14 22.83 12.57
N THR A 164 -6.19 22.45 13.29
CA THR A 164 -6.17 22.41 14.75
C THR A 164 -5.21 21.35 15.26
N LEU A 165 -5.18 20.19 14.62
CA LEU A 165 -4.26 19.11 14.94
C LEU A 165 -2.80 19.57 14.77
N CYS A 166 -2.45 20.15 13.62
CA CYS A 166 -1.09 20.64 13.38
C CYS A 166 -0.65 21.71 14.38
N LYS A 167 -1.59 22.56 14.85
CA LYS A 167 -1.30 23.55 15.91
C LYS A 167 -0.95 22.92 17.25
N LYS A 168 -1.43 21.70 17.55
CA LYS A 168 -1.07 20.99 18.80
C LYS A 168 0.41 20.63 18.87
N ALA A 169 1.14 20.60 17.74
CA ALA A 169 2.59 20.40 17.74
C ALA A 169 3.35 21.50 18.50
N ARG A 170 2.75 22.71 18.63
CA ARG A 170 3.40 23.82 19.33
C ARG A 170 3.71 23.48 20.78
N GLY A 171 4.97 23.63 21.15
CA GLY A 171 5.44 23.34 22.50
C GLY A 171 5.65 21.85 22.81
N LEU A 172 5.51 20.97 21.82
CA LEU A 172 5.77 19.53 21.95
C LEU A 172 7.05 19.14 21.20
N ARG A 173 7.77 18.16 21.74
CA ARG A 173 8.91 17.52 21.11
C ARG A 173 8.48 16.18 20.54
N LEU A 174 8.47 16.08 19.23
CA LEU A 174 7.86 14.98 18.51
C LEU A 174 8.87 14.31 17.55
N CYS A 175 8.70 13.02 17.34
CA CYS A 175 9.43 12.25 16.35
C CYS A 175 8.47 11.61 15.34
N GLY A 176 8.74 11.79 14.06
CA GLY A 176 8.09 11.07 12.98
C GLY A 176 9.04 10.06 12.37
N VAL A 177 8.55 8.86 12.15
CA VAL A 177 9.29 7.73 11.58
C VAL A 177 8.56 7.22 10.36
N ASP A 178 9.28 7.11 9.24
CA ASP A 178 8.79 6.52 8.00
C ASP A 178 9.67 5.29 7.67
N VAL A 179 9.09 4.11 7.80
CA VAL A 179 9.76 2.84 7.57
C VAL A 179 9.53 2.42 6.13
N GLY A 180 10.55 2.51 5.30
CA GLY A 180 10.53 2.05 3.92
C GLY A 180 11.05 0.62 3.73
N GLY A 181 11.01 0.13 2.50
CA GLY A 181 11.56 -1.19 2.14
C GLY A 181 13.08 -1.24 2.07
N THR A 182 13.75 -0.10 1.88
CA THR A 182 15.19 0.03 1.68
C THR A 182 15.85 1.01 2.65
N ASP A 183 15.04 1.80 3.33
CA ASP A 183 15.51 2.85 4.23
C ASP A 183 14.48 3.13 5.34
N ILE A 184 14.95 3.67 6.46
CA ILE A 184 14.13 4.26 7.51
C ILE A 184 14.45 5.75 7.54
N LYS A 185 13.43 6.60 7.49
CA LYS A 185 13.55 8.05 7.57
C LYS A 185 12.90 8.57 8.83
N LEU A 186 13.59 9.46 9.51
CA LEU A 186 13.10 10.07 10.74
C LEU A 186 13.22 11.58 10.65
N ALA A 187 12.29 12.24 11.31
CA ALA A 187 12.32 13.68 11.53
C ALA A 187 11.98 13.98 12.99
N ALA A 188 12.72 14.89 13.61
CA ALA A 188 12.47 15.35 14.97
C ALA A 188 12.12 16.82 14.98
N SER A 189 11.10 17.22 15.76
CA SER A 189 10.65 18.59 15.88
C SER A 189 10.56 19.05 17.34
N ASP A 190 10.88 20.32 17.57
CA ASP A 190 10.57 21.07 18.80
C ASP A 190 9.57 22.17 18.42
N GLY A 191 8.31 21.95 18.73
CA GLY A 191 7.22 22.76 18.24
C GLY A 191 7.09 22.71 16.71
N GLU A 192 7.08 23.89 16.09
CA GLU A 192 7.03 24.08 14.63
C GLU A 192 8.44 24.15 14.00
N ARG A 193 9.51 23.91 14.75
CA ARG A 193 10.90 23.89 14.29
C ARG A 193 11.37 22.46 14.02
N LEU A 194 11.82 22.18 12.82
CA LEU A 194 12.53 20.95 12.50
C LEU A 194 13.92 20.99 13.14
N VAL A 195 14.25 19.99 13.97
CA VAL A 195 15.52 19.94 14.72
C VAL A 195 16.56 19.15 13.95
N CYS A 196 16.19 17.97 13.45
CA CYS A 196 17.05 17.14 12.63
C CYS A 196 16.24 16.13 11.83
N THR A 197 16.91 15.57 10.83
CA THR A 197 16.44 14.43 10.03
C THR A 197 17.51 13.34 10.05
N LYS A 198 17.10 12.07 9.84
CA LYS A 198 17.98 10.92 9.70
C LYS A 198 17.44 9.98 8.64
N GLU A 199 18.26 9.58 7.70
CA GLU A 199 18.01 8.46 6.81
C GLU A 199 18.98 7.32 7.17
N TYR A 200 18.46 6.10 7.21
CA TYR A 200 19.22 4.89 7.50
C TYR A 200 18.88 3.81 6.47
N ASP A 201 19.88 3.38 5.70
CA ASP A 201 19.72 2.31 4.72
C ASP A 201 19.69 0.95 5.43
N TRP A 202 18.70 0.10 5.10
CA TRP A 202 18.55 -1.23 5.65
C TRP A 202 18.05 -2.23 4.60
N ASN A 203 18.10 -3.53 4.93
CA ASN A 203 17.58 -4.59 4.08
C ASN A 203 16.70 -5.55 4.90
N PRO A 204 15.46 -5.20 5.20
CA PRO A 204 14.59 -6.00 6.06
C PRO A 204 14.22 -7.36 5.44
N ALA A 205 14.31 -7.53 4.12
CA ALA A 205 14.09 -8.82 3.46
C ALA A 205 15.13 -9.90 3.85
N ALA A 206 16.30 -9.48 4.33
CA ALA A 206 17.34 -10.39 4.80
C ALA A 206 17.20 -10.75 6.29
N PHE A 207 16.36 -10.06 7.05
CA PHE A 207 16.18 -10.29 8.48
C PHE A 207 15.46 -11.61 8.73
N THR A 208 15.92 -12.34 9.72
CA THR A 208 15.44 -13.68 10.04
C THR A 208 14.66 -13.74 11.36
N THR A 209 14.69 -12.65 12.13
CA THR A 209 14.00 -12.52 13.42
C THR A 209 13.24 -11.19 13.50
N VAL A 210 12.27 -11.10 14.42
CA VAL A 210 11.52 -9.87 14.64
C VAL A 210 12.35 -8.79 15.33
N GLU A 211 13.32 -9.19 16.12
CA GLU A 211 14.25 -8.29 16.80
C GLU A 211 15.08 -7.49 15.81
N GLU A 212 15.62 -8.14 14.78
CA GLU A 212 16.36 -7.49 13.69
C GLU A 212 15.53 -6.42 12.98
N LEU A 213 14.19 -6.58 12.95
CA LEU A 213 13.28 -5.61 12.37
C LEU A 213 12.95 -4.45 13.33
N MET A 214 12.74 -4.75 14.62
CA MET A 214 12.32 -3.75 15.62
C MET A 214 13.47 -2.88 16.11
N GLU A 215 14.65 -3.48 16.31
CA GLU A 215 15.79 -2.84 16.93
C GLU A 215 16.26 -1.56 16.22
N PRO A 216 16.42 -1.53 14.87
CA PRO A 216 16.80 -0.29 14.18
C PRO A 216 15.79 0.83 14.39
N ILE A 217 14.49 0.53 14.37
CA ILE A 217 13.42 1.51 14.55
C ILE A 217 13.51 2.15 15.95
N LEU A 218 13.66 1.31 16.98
CA LEU A 218 13.79 1.78 18.37
C LEU A 218 15.07 2.57 18.59
N LEU A 219 16.22 2.07 18.10
CA LEU A 219 17.51 2.74 18.25
C LEU A 219 17.54 4.11 17.56
N LEU A 220 16.99 4.19 16.35
CA LEU A 220 16.92 5.46 15.61
C LEU A 220 15.96 6.44 16.28
N THR A 221 14.86 5.97 16.88
CA THR A 221 13.95 6.83 17.67
C THR A 221 14.65 7.34 18.93
N ARG A 222 15.46 6.52 19.62
CA ARG A 222 16.32 6.96 20.75
C ARG A 222 17.33 8.01 20.30
N LEU A 223 17.94 7.84 19.10
CA LEU A 223 18.83 8.87 18.53
C LEU A 223 18.10 10.21 18.37
N MET A 224 16.85 10.21 17.83
CA MET A 224 16.06 11.45 17.71
C MET A 224 15.75 12.06 19.09
N ARG A 225 15.45 11.23 20.10
CA ARG A 225 15.25 11.67 21.49
C ARG A 225 16.48 12.35 22.06
N CYS A 226 17.68 11.77 21.84
CA CYS A 226 18.96 12.40 22.23
C CYS A 226 19.16 13.77 21.57
N CYS A 227 18.84 13.89 20.27
CA CYS A 227 18.92 15.16 19.56
C CYS A 227 17.97 16.21 20.11
N LEU A 228 16.77 15.80 20.53
CA LEU A 228 15.76 16.69 21.12
C LEU A 228 16.10 17.12 22.57
N ALA A 229 16.89 16.32 23.29
CA ALA A 229 17.26 16.60 24.67
C ALA A 229 18.36 17.66 24.80
N LEU A 230 19.07 17.97 23.72
CA LEU A 230 20.19 18.91 23.67
C LEU A 230 19.93 20.02 22.66
N ASP A 231 20.42 21.20 22.94
CA ASP A 231 20.52 22.24 21.91
C ASP A 231 21.46 21.77 20.79
N THR A 232 21.17 22.10 19.55
CA THR A 232 21.94 21.70 18.37
C THR A 232 23.44 22.11 18.48
N ALA A 233 23.72 23.25 19.10
CA ALA A 233 25.08 23.71 19.34
C ALA A 233 25.85 22.82 20.34
N ALA A 234 25.12 22.19 21.28
CA ALA A 234 25.66 21.33 22.33
C ALA A 234 25.79 19.85 21.94
N TRP A 235 25.40 19.47 20.71
CA TRP A 235 25.54 18.09 20.29
C TRP A 235 26.99 17.62 20.26
N PRO A 236 27.31 16.51 20.94
CA PRO A 236 28.65 15.94 20.90
C PRO A 236 29.02 15.44 19.49
N PRO A 237 30.29 15.35 19.13
CA PRO A 237 30.75 14.86 17.83
C PRO A 237 30.22 13.45 17.49
N SER A 238 30.07 12.57 18.48
CA SER A 238 29.51 11.21 18.32
C SER A 238 28.05 11.27 17.82
N LEU A 239 27.24 12.15 18.40
CA LEU A 239 25.83 12.32 18.00
C LEU A 239 25.72 12.88 16.57
N ARG A 240 26.54 13.89 16.21
CA ARG A 240 26.61 14.43 14.84
C ARG A 240 27.01 13.37 13.82
N THR A 241 27.98 12.50 14.18
CA THR A 241 28.42 11.40 13.32
C THR A 241 27.32 10.35 13.16
N ALA A 242 26.56 10.05 14.23
CA ALA A 242 25.44 9.09 14.19
C ALA A 242 24.29 9.55 13.29
N LEU A 243 24.13 10.86 13.06
CA LEU A 243 23.11 11.41 12.15
C LEU A 243 23.47 11.24 10.67
N ARG A 244 24.74 10.96 10.33
CA ARG A 244 25.12 10.73 8.93
C ARG A 244 24.43 9.48 8.38
N ARG A 245 24.02 9.53 7.11
CA ARG A 245 23.31 8.42 6.43
C ARG A 245 24.10 7.10 6.50
N ASP A 246 25.41 7.17 6.32
CA ASP A 246 26.34 6.03 6.29
C ASP A 246 26.74 5.51 7.68
N ALA A 247 26.25 6.08 8.79
CA ALA A 247 26.57 5.65 10.13
C ALA A 247 26.03 4.24 10.43
N PRO A 248 26.88 3.25 10.78
CA PRO A 248 26.43 1.90 11.07
C PRO A 248 25.76 1.81 12.47
N LEU A 249 24.85 0.84 12.67
CA LEU A 249 24.11 0.67 13.93
C LEU A 249 25.00 0.61 15.19
N PRO A 250 26.15 -0.09 15.21
CA PRO A 250 27.01 -0.09 16.40
C PRO A 250 27.52 1.29 16.80
N LEU A 251 27.83 2.15 15.82
CA LEU A 251 28.27 3.54 16.09
C LEU A 251 27.08 4.36 16.61
N ILE A 252 25.90 4.22 16.00
CA ILE A 252 24.68 4.89 16.44
C ILE A 252 24.35 4.48 17.88
N ARG A 253 24.40 3.17 18.19
CA ARG A 253 24.13 2.63 19.52
C ARG A 253 25.07 3.26 20.56
N ARG A 254 26.36 3.25 20.29
CA ARG A 254 27.35 3.84 21.20
C ARG A 254 27.09 5.34 21.45
N ALA A 255 26.83 6.12 20.40
CA ALA A 255 26.53 7.53 20.52
C ALA A 255 25.24 7.81 21.34
N VAL A 256 24.22 6.95 21.18
CA VAL A 256 22.97 7.02 21.95
C VAL A 256 23.24 6.70 23.42
N GLU A 257 23.92 5.59 23.73
CA GLU A 257 24.23 5.15 25.09
C GLU A 257 25.08 6.21 25.83
N GLU A 258 26.16 6.71 25.21
CA GLU A 258 27.00 7.77 25.78
C GLU A 258 26.18 9.06 26.07
N THR A 259 25.24 9.40 25.23
CA THR A 259 24.38 10.58 25.39
C THR A 259 23.34 10.38 26.49
N GLU A 260 22.69 9.23 26.53
CA GLU A 260 21.70 8.88 27.55
C GLU A 260 22.36 8.82 28.95
N ASP A 261 23.52 8.20 29.07
CA ASP A 261 24.29 8.14 30.34
C ASP A 261 24.69 9.55 30.83
N SER A 262 25.08 10.43 29.91
CA SER A 262 25.42 11.83 30.23
C SER A 262 24.25 12.67 30.69
N LEU A 263 23.04 12.38 30.16
CA LEU A 263 21.85 13.16 30.44
C LEU A 263 21.05 12.66 31.65
N GLY A 264 21.08 11.35 31.94
CA GLY A 264 20.23 10.74 32.94
C GLY A 264 18.74 11.09 32.69
N ASP A 265 18.02 11.48 33.73
CA ASP A 265 16.58 11.82 33.62
C ASP A 265 16.25 12.98 32.65
N ARG A 266 17.24 13.79 32.27
CA ARG A 266 17.05 14.87 31.29
C ARG A 266 16.79 14.37 29.86
N ILE A 267 16.91 13.07 29.61
CA ILE A 267 16.58 12.44 28.34
C ILE A 267 15.08 12.35 28.09
N ASP A 268 14.25 12.44 29.14
CA ASP A 268 12.80 12.29 29.06
C ASP A 268 12.14 13.55 28.51
N VAL A 269 12.29 13.78 27.22
CA VAL A 269 11.82 14.99 26.52
C VAL A 269 10.78 14.71 25.44
N LEU A 270 10.67 13.47 24.98
CA LEU A 270 9.85 13.10 23.82
C LEU A 270 8.37 13.02 24.21
N ASP A 271 7.52 13.83 23.59
CA ASP A 271 6.09 13.87 23.86
C ASP A 271 5.28 12.90 23.00
N GLY A 272 5.81 12.50 21.86
CA GLY A 272 5.11 11.55 20.99
C GLY A 272 5.89 11.10 19.77
N VAL A 273 5.47 9.94 19.24
CA VAL A 273 6.02 9.32 18.04
C VAL A 273 4.87 8.97 17.08
N GLY A 274 5.01 9.38 15.82
CA GLY A 274 4.19 8.87 14.73
C GLY A 274 5.01 7.93 13.86
N LEU A 275 4.45 6.79 13.51
CA LEU A 275 5.13 5.77 12.72
C LEU A 275 4.33 5.39 11.47
N SER A 276 4.96 5.52 10.32
CA SER A 276 4.56 4.96 9.05
C SER A 276 5.21 3.59 8.90
N PHE A 277 4.43 2.53 8.71
CA PHE A 277 4.96 1.16 8.61
C PHE A 277 4.44 0.45 7.35
N PRO A 278 5.31 -0.20 6.57
CA PRO A 278 4.95 -0.77 5.27
C PRO A 278 4.32 -2.16 5.40
N ASP A 279 3.20 -2.25 6.06
CA ASP A 279 2.43 -3.47 6.24
C ASP A 279 0.97 -3.13 6.63
N ILE A 280 0.13 -4.14 6.82
CA ILE A 280 -1.24 -3.93 7.30
C ILE A 280 -1.19 -3.44 8.75
N VAL A 281 -1.69 -2.23 8.97
CA VAL A 281 -1.79 -1.62 10.29
C VAL A 281 -3.24 -1.22 10.54
N ILE A 282 -3.82 -1.72 11.61
CA ILE A 282 -5.20 -1.40 12.02
C ILE A 282 -5.21 -1.09 13.52
N GLY A 283 -5.71 0.10 13.89
CA GLY A 283 -5.79 0.52 15.28
C GLY A 283 -4.42 0.55 15.97
N ASP A 284 -3.41 1.12 15.30
CA ASP A 284 -2.01 1.19 15.74
C ASP A 284 -1.31 -0.18 15.89
N ARG A 285 -1.92 -1.27 15.44
CA ARG A 285 -1.33 -2.61 15.50
C ARG A 285 -0.84 -3.06 14.13
N ILE A 286 0.41 -3.49 14.07
CA ILE A 286 0.99 -4.11 12.88
C ILE A 286 0.53 -5.56 12.84
N LEU A 287 -0.25 -5.91 11.83
CA LEU A 287 -0.90 -7.23 11.73
C LEU A 287 -0.16 -8.19 10.80
N GLY A 288 0.81 -7.67 10.06
CA GLY A 288 1.59 -8.44 9.10
C GLY A 288 0.82 -8.78 7.83
N GLY A 289 1.26 -8.21 6.73
CA GLY A 289 1.02 -8.71 5.39
C GLY A 289 2.16 -9.65 4.99
N GLU A 290 2.09 -10.19 3.79
CA GLU A 290 3.14 -11.06 3.30
C GLU A 290 4.00 -10.31 2.30
N THR A 291 4.59 -9.22 2.79
CA THR A 291 5.41 -8.33 2.00
C THR A 291 6.79 -8.94 1.74
N PRO A 292 7.49 -8.56 0.69
CA PRO A 292 8.90 -8.95 0.48
C PRO A 292 9.81 -8.57 1.65
N LYS A 293 9.43 -7.58 2.45
CA LYS A 293 10.20 -7.07 3.60
C LYS A 293 10.34 -8.07 4.75
N THR A 294 9.43 -9.05 4.83
CA THR A 294 9.46 -10.11 5.85
C THR A 294 9.86 -11.49 5.29
N ASP A 295 10.40 -11.52 4.07
CA ASP A 295 10.69 -12.77 3.37
C ASP A 295 11.72 -13.64 4.10
N GLY A 296 12.76 -13.05 4.69
CA GLY A 296 13.75 -13.78 5.49
C GLY A 296 13.13 -14.48 6.71
N MET A 297 12.26 -13.77 7.46
CA MET A 297 11.52 -14.38 8.58
C MET A 297 10.58 -15.50 8.12
N ARG A 298 9.92 -15.32 6.97
CA ARG A 298 9.03 -16.36 6.42
C ARG A 298 9.77 -17.64 6.04
N ARG A 299 10.99 -17.52 5.55
CA ARG A 299 11.84 -18.65 5.17
C ARG A 299 12.55 -19.30 6.35
N ASN A 300 12.66 -18.59 7.46
CA ASN A 300 13.32 -19.12 8.65
C ASN A 300 12.41 -20.10 9.39
N GLU A 301 12.66 -21.41 9.25
CA GLU A 301 11.89 -22.47 9.89
C GLU A 301 11.99 -22.48 11.43
N ALA A 302 13.01 -21.85 12.00
CA ALA A 302 13.18 -21.74 13.44
C ALA A 302 12.27 -20.68 14.11
N VAL A 303 11.65 -19.78 13.29
CA VAL A 303 10.77 -18.72 13.78
C VAL A 303 9.31 -19.12 13.61
N ASP A 304 8.50 -19.04 14.65
CA ASP A 304 7.05 -19.00 14.52
C ASP A 304 6.62 -17.65 13.97
N TYR A 305 6.27 -17.62 12.69
CA TYR A 305 5.95 -16.39 11.96
C TYR A 305 4.75 -15.65 12.54
N GLU A 306 3.72 -16.35 13.03
CA GLU A 306 2.55 -15.71 13.65
C GLU A 306 2.90 -15.12 15.03
N ALA A 307 3.68 -15.83 15.83
CA ALA A 307 4.17 -15.32 17.12
C ALA A 307 5.12 -14.13 16.93
N ALA A 308 5.95 -14.12 15.87
CA ALA A 308 6.81 -12.99 15.52
C ALA A 308 5.99 -11.73 15.23
N PHE A 309 4.90 -11.84 14.46
CA PHE A 309 4.01 -10.71 14.23
C PHE A 309 3.26 -10.26 15.50
N ALA A 310 2.87 -11.17 16.36
CA ALA A 310 2.30 -10.80 17.65
C ALA A 310 3.28 -9.95 18.48
N ARG A 311 4.58 -10.26 18.43
CA ARG A 311 5.63 -9.45 19.09
C ARG A 311 5.86 -8.11 18.38
N LEU A 312 5.81 -8.06 17.06
CA LEU A 312 5.93 -6.81 16.30
C LEU A 312 4.79 -5.84 16.64
N SER A 313 3.60 -6.34 16.96
CA SER A 313 2.50 -5.52 17.47
C SER A 313 2.82 -4.81 18.80
N GLY A 314 3.81 -5.27 19.57
CA GLY A 314 4.34 -4.61 20.77
C GLY A 314 5.28 -3.43 20.48
N LEU A 315 5.53 -3.08 19.22
CA LEU A 315 6.37 -1.93 18.85
C LEU A 315 5.77 -0.61 19.37
N LYS A 316 4.44 -0.49 19.41
CA LYS A 316 3.76 0.68 19.97
C LYS A 316 4.15 0.91 21.44
N GLU A 317 4.06 -0.13 22.26
CA GLU A 317 4.40 -0.08 23.67
C GLU A 317 5.88 0.22 23.90
N ALA A 318 6.76 -0.36 23.06
CA ALA A 318 8.19 -0.08 23.12
C ALA A 318 8.55 1.37 22.76
N LEU A 319 7.86 1.95 21.76
CA LEU A 319 8.01 3.37 21.42
C LEU A 319 7.39 4.28 22.49
N LEU A 320 6.26 3.88 23.10
CA LEU A 320 5.62 4.64 24.18
C LEU A 320 6.54 4.74 25.40
N ALA A 321 7.31 3.69 25.71
CA ALA A 321 8.29 3.69 26.78
C ALA A 321 9.44 4.71 26.56
N LEU A 322 9.63 5.22 25.34
CA LEU A 322 10.59 6.29 25.04
C LEU A 322 10.01 7.70 25.26
N CYS A 323 8.70 7.79 25.45
CA CYS A 323 8.00 9.05 25.63
C CYS A 323 7.87 9.41 27.12
N ARG A 324 7.87 10.71 27.44
CA ARG A 324 7.65 11.19 28.81
C ARG A 324 6.16 11.24 29.18
N GLY A 325 5.84 11.03 30.45
CA GLY A 325 4.49 11.22 30.99
C GLY A 325 3.42 10.43 30.23
N GLU A 326 2.33 11.09 29.86
CA GLU A 326 1.26 10.55 29.01
C GLU A 326 1.62 10.69 27.51
N GLY A 327 2.76 10.13 27.10
CA GLY A 327 3.23 10.19 25.73
C GLY A 327 2.26 9.54 24.73
N ARG A 328 2.43 9.84 23.46
CA ARG A 328 1.54 9.40 22.38
C ARG A 328 2.30 8.65 21.31
N VAL A 329 1.77 7.51 20.92
CA VAL A 329 2.32 6.75 19.78
C VAL A 329 1.16 6.34 18.89
N HIS A 330 1.23 6.76 17.62
CA HIS A 330 0.28 6.36 16.60
C HIS A 330 1.01 5.75 15.41
N ILE A 331 0.52 4.59 14.97
CA ILE A 331 1.10 3.80 13.88
C ILE A 331 0.06 3.64 12.80
N THR A 332 0.44 3.85 11.54
CA THR A 332 -0.42 3.53 10.40
C THR A 332 0.38 2.95 9.24
N ASN A 333 -0.33 2.38 8.26
CA ASN A 333 0.28 1.92 7.02
C ASN A 333 0.87 3.11 6.22
N ASP A 334 1.93 2.86 5.44
CA ASP A 334 2.64 3.85 4.63
C ASP A 334 1.74 4.56 3.60
N GLY A 335 0.80 3.85 2.96
CA GLY A 335 -0.20 4.44 2.09
C GLY A 335 -1.15 5.37 2.86
N ASN A 336 -1.64 4.95 4.02
CA ASN A 336 -2.50 5.79 4.88
C ASN A 336 -1.74 7.02 5.40
N MET A 337 -0.45 6.88 5.72
CA MET A 337 0.39 8.01 6.09
C MET A 337 0.54 9.01 4.93
N ALA A 338 0.71 8.51 3.71
CA ALA A 338 0.74 9.36 2.52
C ALA A 338 -0.58 10.14 2.34
N ALA A 339 -1.74 9.48 2.53
CA ALA A 339 -3.04 10.14 2.45
C ALA A 339 -3.24 11.19 3.56
N PHE A 340 -2.81 10.88 4.78
CA PHE A 340 -2.86 11.83 5.90
C PHE A 340 -1.94 13.03 5.68
N THR A 341 -0.71 12.79 5.21
CA THR A 341 0.27 13.85 4.89
C THR A 341 -0.28 14.79 3.83
N ALA A 342 -0.81 14.24 2.72
CA ALA A 342 -1.44 15.04 1.68
C ALA A 342 -2.63 15.86 2.22
N ALA A 343 -3.46 15.26 3.08
CA ALA A 343 -4.59 15.96 3.69
C ALA A 343 -4.15 17.11 4.62
N ALA A 344 -3.11 16.89 5.43
CA ALA A 344 -2.56 17.92 6.30
C ALA A 344 -2.01 19.11 5.50
N GLU A 345 -1.31 18.84 4.41
CA GLU A 345 -0.78 19.85 3.50
C GLU A 345 -1.91 20.60 2.78
N LEU A 346 -2.91 19.89 2.24
CA LEU A 346 -4.08 20.50 1.62
C LEU A 346 -4.84 21.41 2.60
N ALA A 347 -4.98 21.00 3.87
CA ALA A 347 -5.66 21.82 4.88
C ALA A 347 -5.02 23.20 5.05
N HIS A 348 -3.72 23.34 4.76
CA HIS A 348 -2.97 24.59 4.85
C HIS A 348 -2.78 25.29 3.49
N SER A 349 -3.35 24.76 2.42
CA SER A 349 -3.28 25.32 1.07
C SER A 349 -4.55 26.07 0.67
N ALA A 350 -4.52 26.73 -0.50
CA ALA A 350 -5.70 27.34 -1.13
C ALA A 350 -6.74 26.29 -1.57
N GLU A 351 -6.33 25.04 -1.71
CA GLU A 351 -7.17 23.91 -2.18
C GLU A 351 -7.85 23.11 -1.06
N ALA A 352 -7.86 23.64 0.18
CA ALA A 352 -8.45 22.99 1.36
C ALA A 352 -9.90 22.50 1.14
N GLY A 353 -10.65 23.14 0.23
CA GLY A 353 -12.00 22.73 -0.14
C GLY A 353 -12.12 21.29 -0.68
N ARG A 354 -11.04 20.71 -1.24
CA ARG A 354 -11.00 19.32 -1.72
C ARG A 354 -11.13 18.29 -0.59
N LEU A 355 -10.79 18.66 0.63
CA LEU A 355 -10.91 17.76 1.79
C LEU A 355 -12.35 17.35 2.12
N ARG A 356 -13.36 18.02 1.54
CA ARG A 356 -14.77 17.63 1.69
C ARG A 356 -15.09 16.24 1.16
N GLU A 357 -14.27 15.72 0.25
CA GLU A 357 -14.41 14.40 -0.35
C GLU A 357 -13.48 13.36 0.30
N GLY A 358 -12.62 13.78 1.23
CA GLY A 358 -11.52 12.97 1.75
C GLY A 358 -10.32 12.95 0.79
N VAL A 359 -9.33 12.11 1.10
CA VAL A 359 -8.08 11.99 0.34
C VAL A 359 -7.75 10.53 0.09
N ILE A 360 -7.46 10.18 -1.16
CA ILE A 360 -6.84 8.91 -1.52
C ILE A 360 -5.44 9.22 -2.05
N ALA A 361 -4.48 8.48 -1.54
CA ALA A 361 -3.09 8.56 -1.98
C ALA A 361 -2.58 7.21 -2.43
N HIS A 362 -1.70 7.24 -3.43
CA HIS A 362 -0.99 6.08 -3.93
C HIS A 362 0.51 6.34 -3.88
N SER A 363 1.26 5.40 -3.33
CA SER A 363 2.72 5.36 -3.42
C SER A 363 3.11 4.39 -4.53
N LEU A 364 3.56 4.92 -5.66
CA LEU A 364 3.94 4.13 -6.82
C LEU A 364 5.47 3.98 -6.88
N GLY A 365 5.93 2.81 -6.49
CA GLY A 365 7.35 2.46 -6.41
C GLY A 365 7.59 1.01 -6.83
N THR A 366 8.14 0.20 -5.93
CA THR A 366 8.25 -1.26 -6.12
C THR A 366 6.85 -1.88 -6.20
N ASP A 367 5.96 -1.44 -5.31
CA ASP A 367 4.56 -1.83 -5.23
C ASP A 367 3.66 -0.60 -5.37
N LEU A 368 2.34 -0.80 -5.26
CA LEU A 368 1.33 0.25 -5.14
C LEU A 368 0.82 0.30 -3.70
N GLY A 369 1.42 1.13 -2.86
CA GLY A 369 0.84 1.47 -1.57
C GLY A 369 -0.41 2.32 -1.76
N THR A 370 -1.49 2.03 -1.05
CA THR A 370 -2.74 2.80 -1.13
C THR A 370 -3.19 3.21 0.26
N GLY A 371 -3.57 4.46 0.41
CA GLY A 371 -4.15 4.99 1.64
C GLY A 371 -5.40 5.81 1.40
N TRP A 372 -6.26 5.84 2.41
CA TRP A 372 -7.53 6.54 2.35
C TRP A 372 -7.84 7.24 3.68
N LEU A 373 -7.88 8.57 3.64
CA LEU A 373 -8.46 9.40 4.69
C LEU A 373 -9.86 9.83 4.24
N ARG A 374 -10.90 9.41 4.95
CA ARG A 374 -12.29 9.78 4.65
C ARG A 374 -12.56 11.26 4.94
N ALA A 375 -13.66 11.77 4.39
CA ALA A 375 -14.10 13.15 4.62
C ALA A 375 -14.38 13.49 6.10
N ASP A 376 -14.72 12.48 6.91
CA ASP A 376 -14.88 12.60 8.36
C ASP A 376 -13.55 12.57 9.14
N GLY A 377 -12.42 12.45 8.45
CA GLY A 377 -11.07 12.40 9.03
C GLY A 377 -10.71 11.04 9.63
N THR A 378 -11.47 9.99 9.33
CA THR A 378 -11.14 8.63 9.76
C THR A 378 -10.32 7.89 8.69
N ILE A 379 -9.36 7.08 9.12
CA ILE A 379 -8.71 6.06 8.30
C ILE A 379 -9.52 4.77 8.47
N PRO A 380 -10.06 4.20 7.39
CA PRO A 380 -10.86 2.98 7.52
C PRO A 380 -9.99 1.79 7.97
N ALA A 381 -10.56 0.92 8.80
CA ALA A 381 -9.90 -0.31 9.24
C ALA A 381 -9.92 -1.39 8.14
N LEU A 382 -9.32 -1.07 6.99
CA LEU A 382 -9.26 -1.90 5.79
C LEU A 382 -7.81 -2.18 5.42
N PRO A 383 -7.47 -3.36 4.87
CA PRO A 383 -6.10 -3.66 4.44
C PRO A 383 -5.63 -2.81 3.27
N LEU A 384 -6.52 -2.45 2.34
CA LEU A 384 -6.22 -1.64 1.14
C LEU A 384 -5.10 -2.22 0.25
N GLU A 385 -5.01 -3.55 0.17
CA GLU A 385 -3.96 -4.26 -0.61
C GLU A 385 -4.24 -4.19 -2.12
N MET A 386 -4.21 -2.94 -2.66
CA MET A 386 -4.57 -2.67 -4.05
C MET A 386 -3.54 -3.21 -5.05
N TYR A 387 -2.29 -3.39 -4.63
CA TYR A 387 -1.26 -3.99 -5.48
C TYR A 387 -1.54 -5.47 -5.80
N ASP A 388 -2.35 -6.11 -4.97
CA ASP A 388 -2.68 -7.56 -5.07
C ASP A 388 -3.95 -7.81 -5.89
N LEU A 389 -4.70 -6.77 -6.28
CA LEU A 389 -5.94 -6.93 -7.06
C LEU A 389 -5.69 -7.68 -8.36
N ILE A 390 -6.53 -8.65 -8.65
CA ILE A 390 -6.61 -9.29 -9.96
C ILE A 390 -7.29 -8.30 -10.90
N LEU A 391 -6.64 -7.95 -11.99
CA LEU A 391 -7.11 -6.93 -12.91
C LEU A 391 -7.51 -7.45 -14.29
N ASP A 392 -6.92 -8.57 -14.72
CA ASP A 392 -7.00 -9.04 -16.08
C ASP A 392 -7.26 -10.54 -16.12
N LEU A 393 -8.23 -10.97 -16.89
CA LEU A 393 -8.55 -12.37 -17.12
C LEU A 393 -8.19 -12.83 -18.55
N GLY A 394 -7.65 -11.92 -19.36
CA GLY A 394 -7.05 -12.22 -20.66
C GLY A 394 -5.55 -12.46 -20.57
N SER A 395 -4.82 -12.08 -21.62
CA SER A 395 -3.34 -12.17 -21.73
C SER A 395 -2.80 -13.56 -21.41
N PHE A 396 -3.38 -14.61 -22.01
CA PHE A 396 -3.02 -16.01 -21.75
C PHE A 396 -1.56 -16.34 -22.01
N PRO A 397 -0.94 -15.92 -23.13
CA PRO A 397 0.49 -16.09 -23.36
C PRO A 397 1.35 -15.45 -22.29
N SER A 398 1.08 -14.18 -21.93
CA SER A 398 1.84 -13.46 -20.89
C SER A 398 1.71 -14.10 -19.51
N ARG A 399 0.54 -14.65 -19.15
CA ARG A 399 0.35 -15.34 -17.86
C ARG A 399 0.86 -16.79 -17.83
N ALA A 400 1.31 -17.35 -18.97
CA ALA A 400 1.95 -18.65 -19.00
C ALA A 400 3.34 -18.65 -18.37
N TYR A 401 4.03 -17.50 -18.32
CA TYR A 401 5.34 -17.36 -17.69
C TYR A 401 5.25 -17.51 -16.17
N ALA A 402 6.36 -17.95 -15.56
CA ALA A 402 6.48 -17.99 -14.10
C ALA A 402 6.31 -16.56 -13.50
N PRO A 403 5.76 -16.41 -12.28
CA PRO A 403 5.56 -15.09 -11.69
C PRO A 403 6.82 -14.23 -11.58
N GLU A 404 7.99 -14.83 -11.47
CA GLU A 404 9.29 -14.16 -11.36
C GLU A 404 9.86 -13.72 -12.71
N ASP A 405 9.33 -14.25 -13.82
CA ASP A 405 9.75 -13.87 -15.17
C ASP A 405 9.26 -12.45 -15.49
N LEU A 406 10.14 -11.66 -16.10
CA LEU A 406 9.83 -10.27 -16.46
C LEU A 406 8.60 -10.17 -17.39
N ARG A 407 8.40 -11.14 -18.27
CA ARG A 407 7.30 -11.19 -19.24
C ARG A 407 5.95 -11.60 -18.64
N SER A 408 5.94 -12.06 -17.38
CA SER A 408 4.74 -12.56 -16.72
C SER A 408 3.79 -11.42 -16.30
N THR A 409 2.49 -11.64 -16.46
CA THR A 409 1.42 -10.80 -15.86
C THR A 409 0.92 -11.36 -14.53
N ARG A 410 1.37 -12.58 -14.13
CA ARG A 410 0.87 -13.30 -12.94
C ARG A 410 1.34 -12.64 -11.64
N ASN A 411 0.41 -12.52 -10.71
CA ASN A 411 0.72 -12.26 -9.31
C ASN A 411 1.04 -13.58 -8.59
N ALA A 412 2.09 -13.60 -7.77
CA ALA A 412 2.51 -14.79 -7.04
C ALA A 412 1.47 -15.26 -6.01
N ASN A 413 0.66 -14.34 -5.45
CA ASN A 413 -0.34 -14.64 -4.43
C ASN A 413 -1.62 -15.26 -5.03
N SER A 414 -2.16 -14.66 -6.08
CA SER A 414 -3.41 -15.12 -6.70
C SER A 414 -3.21 -16.16 -7.79
N GLY A 415 -2.03 -16.19 -8.42
CA GLY A 415 -1.76 -16.99 -9.61
C GLY A 415 -2.39 -16.43 -10.89
N LEU A 416 -3.07 -15.29 -10.82
CA LEU A 416 -3.72 -14.59 -11.94
C LEU A 416 -3.07 -13.23 -12.21
N PRO A 417 -3.32 -12.62 -13.39
CA PRO A 417 -2.81 -11.31 -13.73
C PRO A 417 -3.23 -10.23 -12.71
N GLY A 418 -2.27 -9.64 -12.01
CA GLY A 418 -2.52 -8.76 -10.88
C GLY A 418 -1.87 -7.38 -11.00
N ALA A 419 -2.41 -6.42 -10.25
CA ALA A 419 -2.06 -5.01 -10.30
C ALA A 419 -0.56 -4.72 -10.22
N LEU A 420 0.18 -5.44 -9.38
CA LEU A 420 1.63 -5.31 -9.25
C LEU A 420 2.38 -5.43 -10.60
N ARG A 421 1.88 -6.27 -11.51
CA ARG A 421 2.49 -6.52 -12.83
C ARG A 421 2.06 -5.52 -13.90
N TYR A 422 1.08 -4.69 -13.60
CA TYR A 422 0.58 -3.62 -14.48
C TYR A 422 1.01 -2.23 -14.02
N MET A 423 1.54 -2.11 -12.81
CA MET A 423 2.01 -0.84 -12.24
C MET A 423 3.32 -1.02 -11.46
N GLY A 424 3.94 0.08 -11.10
CA GLY A 424 5.21 0.03 -10.39
C GLY A 424 6.40 -0.31 -11.29
N GLN A 425 7.54 -0.61 -10.66
CA GLN A 425 8.80 -0.88 -11.36
C GLN A 425 8.71 -2.12 -12.26
N ALA A 426 8.10 -3.19 -11.76
CA ALA A 426 7.97 -4.45 -12.51
C ALA A 426 7.17 -4.26 -13.80
N ALA A 427 6.15 -3.42 -13.77
CA ALA A 427 5.36 -3.08 -14.95
C ALA A 427 6.19 -2.31 -15.99
N ALA A 428 7.00 -1.33 -15.56
CA ALA A 428 7.85 -0.57 -16.47
C ALA A 428 8.81 -1.48 -17.24
N TYR A 429 9.44 -2.44 -16.54
CA TYR A 429 10.35 -3.39 -17.19
C TYR A 429 9.61 -4.36 -18.11
N ARG A 430 8.46 -4.89 -17.68
CA ARG A 430 7.65 -5.81 -18.49
C ARG A 430 7.14 -5.14 -19.76
N LEU A 431 6.71 -3.89 -19.66
CA LEU A 431 6.24 -3.14 -20.82
C LEU A 431 7.38 -2.78 -21.75
N ALA A 432 8.55 -2.39 -21.22
CA ALA A 432 9.75 -2.17 -22.03
C ALA A 432 10.15 -3.44 -22.79
N GLU A 433 10.22 -4.61 -22.11
CA GLU A 433 10.51 -5.90 -22.73
C GLU A 433 9.51 -6.25 -23.85
N ARG A 434 8.22 -5.93 -23.65
CA ARG A 434 7.17 -6.21 -24.62
C ARG A 434 7.19 -5.26 -25.82
N LEU A 435 7.41 -3.97 -25.58
CA LEU A 435 7.32 -2.92 -26.62
C LEU A 435 8.61 -2.80 -27.42
N ASP A 436 9.73 -2.84 -26.75
CA ASP A 436 11.06 -2.78 -27.35
C ASP A 436 12.10 -3.33 -26.35
N PRO A 437 12.50 -4.62 -26.47
CA PRO A 437 13.50 -5.22 -25.57
C PRO A 437 14.84 -4.47 -25.56
N GLY A 438 15.19 -3.73 -26.62
CA GLY A 438 16.41 -2.93 -26.68
C GLY A 438 16.50 -1.83 -25.62
N LEU A 439 15.34 -1.37 -25.07
CA LEU A 439 15.31 -0.44 -23.94
C LEU A 439 15.93 -1.02 -22.65
N LEU A 440 16.08 -2.34 -22.57
CA LEU A 440 16.62 -3.05 -21.42
C LEU A 440 18.04 -3.60 -21.64
N ASP A 441 18.70 -3.20 -22.74
CA ASP A 441 20.06 -3.67 -23.05
C ASP A 441 21.04 -3.32 -21.91
N GLY A 442 21.78 -4.32 -21.47
CA GLY A 442 22.71 -4.19 -20.34
C GLY A 442 22.08 -4.27 -18.94
N PHE A 443 20.76 -4.37 -18.82
CA PHE A 443 20.07 -4.49 -17.55
C PHE A 443 19.49 -5.89 -17.28
N THR A 444 19.26 -6.68 -18.33
CA THR A 444 18.63 -8.00 -18.21
C THR A 444 19.66 -9.14 -18.16
N VAL A 445 19.26 -10.22 -17.48
CA VAL A 445 19.93 -11.52 -17.47
C VAL A 445 18.92 -12.63 -17.75
N GLN A 446 19.40 -13.72 -18.36
CA GLN A 446 18.60 -14.92 -18.54
C GLN A 446 19.06 -16.01 -17.57
N GLU A 447 18.15 -16.46 -16.71
CA GLU A 447 18.40 -17.51 -15.72
C GLU A 447 17.30 -18.58 -15.79
N GLY A 448 17.65 -19.82 -16.11
CA GLY A 448 16.70 -20.93 -16.21
C GLY A 448 15.56 -20.69 -17.22
N GLY A 449 15.84 -20.01 -18.33
CA GLY A 449 14.84 -19.63 -19.34
C GLY A 449 13.97 -18.42 -18.99
N MET A 450 14.16 -17.83 -17.82
CA MET A 450 13.46 -16.61 -17.38
C MET A 450 14.30 -15.37 -17.69
N VAL A 451 13.62 -14.31 -18.09
CA VAL A 451 14.22 -12.97 -18.23
C VAL A 451 14.02 -12.20 -16.92
N ARG A 452 15.09 -11.59 -16.40
CA ARG A 452 15.07 -10.82 -15.16
C ARG A 452 15.92 -9.57 -15.27
N ILE A 453 15.61 -8.52 -14.50
CA ILE A 453 16.58 -7.44 -14.28
C ILE A 453 17.69 -7.96 -13.36
N ALA A 454 18.95 -7.76 -13.73
CA ALA A 454 20.10 -8.24 -12.97
C ALA A 454 20.11 -7.64 -11.55
N SER A 455 20.26 -8.48 -10.54
CA SER A 455 20.33 -8.08 -9.13
C SER A 455 21.64 -8.46 -8.44
N SER A 456 22.51 -9.23 -9.14
CA SER A 456 23.84 -9.64 -8.69
C SER A 456 24.82 -9.56 -9.86
N PRO A 457 26.09 -9.16 -9.66
CA PRO A 457 26.71 -8.70 -8.42
C PRO A 457 26.22 -7.31 -7.98
N ARG A 458 25.53 -6.59 -8.86
CA ARG A 458 24.95 -5.27 -8.57
C ARG A 458 23.45 -5.27 -8.88
N ASP A 459 22.65 -4.70 -8.01
CA ASP A 459 21.23 -4.50 -8.28
C ASP A 459 21.03 -3.39 -9.32
N LEU A 460 20.57 -3.77 -10.51
CA LEU A 460 20.32 -2.87 -11.64
C LEU A 460 18.87 -2.40 -11.73
N ARG A 461 17.96 -2.82 -10.83
CA ARG A 461 16.55 -2.41 -10.89
C ARG A 461 16.38 -0.90 -10.84
N LYS A 462 17.00 -0.24 -9.87
CA LYS A 462 16.94 1.24 -9.78
C LYS A 462 17.60 1.93 -10.98
N PRO A 463 18.84 1.60 -11.38
CA PRO A 463 19.45 2.16 -12.60
C PRO A 463 18.62 1.98 -13.86
N CYS A 464 18.04 0.79 -14.06
CA CYS A 464 17.17 0.50 -15.20
C CYS A 464 15.93 1.41 -15.23
N LEU A 465 15.25 1.59 -14.08
CA LEU A 465 14.10 2.49 -14.01
C LEU A 465 14.47 3.93 -14.33
N GLU A 466 15.58 4.43 -13.76
CA GLU A 466 16.07 5.80 -14.04
C GLU A 466 16.42 5.98 -15.53
N HIS A 467 16.99 4.94 -16.15
CA HIS A 467 17.27 4.94 -17.58
C HIS A 467 15.99 5.04 -18.42
N LEU A 468 14.99 4.18 -18.15
CA LEU A 468 13.71 4.21 -18.86
C LEU A 468 12.99 5.56 -18.70
N MET A 469 13.00 6.14 -17.48
CA MET A 469 12.41 7.45 -17.24
C MET A 469 13.14 8.57 -18.00
N ALA A 470 14.47 8.50 -18.12
CA ALA A 470 15.24 9.47 -18.89
C ALA A 470 14.92 9.40 -20.39
N LEU A 471 14.85 8.19 -20.95
CA LEU A 471 14.46 7.99 -22.35
C LEU A 471 13.02 8.48 -22.60
N ALA A 472 12.11 8.23 -21.67
CA ALA A 472 10.72 8.68 -21.79
C ALA A 472 10.59 10.21 -21.79
N GLU A 473 11.34 10.91 -20.92
CA GLU A 473 11.39 12.38 -20.93
C GLU A 473 12.01 12.95 -22.19
N ALA A 474 13.01 12.27 -22.74
CA ALA A 474 13.64 12.64 -24.03
C ALA A 474 12.74 12.34 -25.25
N GLY A 475 11.67 11.57 -25.06
CA GLY A 475 10.79 11.14 -26.15
C GLY A 475 11.41 10.05 -27.02
N GLU A 476 12.37 9.28 -26.51
CA GLU A 476 13.15 8.30 -27.27
C GLU A 476 12.46 6.94 -27.37
N GLY A 477 12.37 6.41 -28.59
CA GLY A 477 11.86 5.08 -28.91
C GLY A 477 10.46 4.81 -28.35
N ALA A 478 10.24 3.61 -27.82
CA ALA A 478 9.00 3.19 -27.19
C ALA A 478 8.89 3.58 -25.69
N ALA A 479 9.92 4.20 -25.11
CA ALA A 479 9.93 4.53 -23.68
C ALA A 479 8.77 5.43 -23.21
N PRO A 480 8.31 6.46 -23.97
CA PRO A 480 7.10 7.22 -23.58
C PRO A 480 5.86 6.36 -23.47
N GLU A 481 5.69 5.34 -24.34
CA GLU A 481 4.52 4.48 -24.35
C GLU A 481 4.47 3.59 -23.10
N VAL A 482 5.63 3.14 -22.58
CA VAL A 482 5.72 2.40 -21.32
C VAL A 482 4.96 3.14 -20.20
N PHE A 483 5.18 4.45 -20.06
CA PHE A 483 4.56 5.22 -18.97
C PHE A 483 3.12 5.64 -19.28
N ARG A 484 2.73 5.81 -20.55
CA ARG A 484 1.32 6.00 -20.91
C ARG A 484 0.51 4.76 -20.59
N GLU A 485 1.00 3.55 -20.91
CA GLU A 485 0.33 2.31 -20.59
C GLU A 485 0.20 2.10 -19.06
N ILE A 486 1.25 2.40 -18.28
CA ILE A 486 1.15 2.37 -16.81
C ILE A 486 0.04 3.32 -16.32
N GLY A 487 -0.07 4.50 -16.91
CA GLY A 487 -1.17 5.44 -16.62
C GLY A 487 -2.55 4.85 -16.92
N GLY A 488 -2.70 4.20 -18.08
CA GLY A 488 -3.92 3.47 -18.45
C GLY A 488 -4.26 2.34 -17.47
N HIS A 489 -3.26 1.57 -17.06
CA HIS A 489 -3.42 0.51 -16.05
C HIS A 489 -3.82 1.09 -14.67
N LEU A 490 -3.26 2.23 -14.27
CA LEU A 490 -3.65 2.92 -13.05
C LEU A 490 -5.13 3.35 -13.10
N ALA A 491 -5.65 3.72 -14.28
CA ALA A 491 -7.07 3.99 -14.47
C ALA A 491 -7.93 2.73 -14.27
N VAL A 492 -7.48 1.57 -14.75
CA VAL A 492 -8.17 0.29 -14.51
C VAL A 492 -8.23 -0.03 -13.02
N VAL A 493 -7.10 0.07 -12.29
CA VAL A 493 -7.06 -0.12 -10.83
C VAL A 493 -7.97 0.86 -10.13
N THR A 494 -7.98 2.13 -10.54
CA THR A 494 -8.86 3.15 -9.95
C THR A 494 -10.32 2.78 -10.11
N ARG A 495 -10.76 2.29 -11.27
CA ARG A 495 -12.14 1.84 -11.50
C ARG A 495 -12.50 0.63 -10.62
N GLU A 496 -11.59 -0.34 -10.50
CA GLU A 496 -11.82 -1.50 -9.63
C GLU A 496 -11.87 -1.07 -8.15
N MET A 497 -10.97 -0.21 -7.72
CA MET A 497 -10.96 0.34 -6.38
C MET A 497 -12.22 1.15 -6.07
N ASP A 498 -12.71 1.96 -7.02
CA ASP A 498 -13.93 2.75 -6.85
C ASP A 498 -15.16 1.84 -6.73
N ARG A 499 -15.18 0.70 -7.44
CA ARG A 499 -16.20 -0.33 -7.28
C ARG A 499 -16.18 -0.96 -5.89
N LEU A 500 -14.99 -1.22 -5.34
CA LEU A 500 -14.82 -1.90 -4.05
C LEU A 500 -15.00 -0.96 -2.85
N LEU A 501 -14.48 0.25 -2.91
CA LEU A 501 -14.45 1.19 -1.78
C LEU A 501 -15.56 2.24 -1.83
N GLN A 502 -16.07 2.56 -3.02
CA GLN A 502 -17.07 3.60 -3.28
C GLN A 502 -16.69 4.95 -2.63
N PRO A 503 -15.47 5.45 -2.85
CA PRO A 503 -14.97 6.66 -2.22
C PRO A 503 -15.65 7.90 -2.83
N GLN A 504 -15.83 8.94 -2.03
CA GLN A 504 -16.29 10.24 -2.52
C GLN A 504 -15.17 11.02 -3.24
N ALA A 505 -13.91 10.79 -2.83
CA ALA A 505 -12.75 11.48 -3.36
C ALA A 505 -12.56 11.26 -4.86
N LYS A 506 -12.47 12.37 -5.61
CA LYS A 506 -12.22 12.39 -7.06
C LYS A 506 -10.77 12.71 -7.41
N ALA A 507 -9.94 13.01 -6.42
CA ALA A 507 -8.51 13.21 -6.59
C ALA A 507 -7.73 11.99 -6.06
N ARG A 508 -6.64 11.63 -6.76
CA ARG A 508 -5.68 10.60 -6.37
C ARG A 508 -4.32 11.27 -6.26
N PHE A 509 -3.79 11.34 -5.06
CA PHE A 509 -2.44 11.85 -4.83
C PHE A 509 -1.43 10.74 -5.14
N LEU A 510 -0.48 11.03 -6.01
CA LEU A 510 0.51 10.07 -6.45
C LEU A 510 1.88 10.42 -5.86
N PHE A 511 2.42 9.51 -5.08
CA PHE A 511 3.74 9.55 -4.49
C PHE A 511 4.68 8.55 -5.18
N GLY A 512 5.97 8.70 -4.98
CA GLY A 512 6.96 7.74 -5.44
C GLY A 512 7.85 8.24 -6.57
N ARG A 513 8.63 7.33 -7.18
CA ARG A 513 9.67 7.72 -8.13
C ARG A 513 9.16 8.27 -9.45
N PHE A 514 8.07 7.69 -9.95
CA PHE A 514 7.50 8.08 -11.25
C PHE A 514 7.06 9.55 -11.29
N VAL A 515 6.68 10.13 -10.15
CA VAL A 515 6.23 11.53 -10.10
C VAL A 515 7.37 12.54 -9.92
N LYS A 516 8.60 12.07 -9.63
CA LYS A 516 9.77 12.96 -9.45
C LYS A 516 10.26 13.59 -10.77
N ARG A 517 9.80 13.09 -11.90
CA ARG A 517 10.11 13.62 -13.23
C ARG A 517 8.83 14.14 -13.87
N PRO A 518 8.69 15.47 -14.06
CA PRO A 518 7.45 16.06 -14.61
C PRO A 518 7.04 15.49 -15.95
N GLY A 519 8.01 15.20 -16.84
CA GLY A 519 7.75 14.59 -18.15
C GLY A 519 7.16 13.18 -18.03
N VAL A 520 7.67 12.36 -17.12
CA VAL A 520 7.13 11.00 -16.85
C VAL A 520 5.73 11.09 -16.24
N PHE A 521 5.51 12.00 -15.29
CA PHE A 521 4.18 12.21 -14.72
C PHE A 521 3.16 12.64 -15.78
N ALA A 522 3.53 13.53 -16.69
CA ALA A 522 2.65 13.95 -17.79
C ALA A 522 2.23 12.78 -18.69
N LEU A 523 3.14 11.83 -18.98
CA LEU A 523 2.83 10.61 -19.73
C LEU A 523 1.87 9.70 -18.98
N LEU A 524 2.11 9.49 -17.67
CA LEU A 524 1.19 8.74 -16.81
C LEU A 524 -0.19 9.37 -16.79
N GLU A 525 -0.28 10.69 -16.60
CA GLU A 525 -1.53 11.41 -16.56
C GLU A 525 -2.29 11.32 -17.89
N GLN A 526 -1.58 11.39 -19.02
CA GLN A 526 -2.17 11.21 -20.34
C GLN A 526 -2.85 9.84 -20.49
N GLY A 527 -2.16 8.76 -20.12
CA GLY A 527 -2.74 7.42 -20.16
C GLY A 527 -3.91 7.25 -19.18
N PHE A 528 -3.78 7.81 -17.97
CA PHE A 528 -4.80 7.74 -16.94
C PHE A 528 -6.11 8.42 -17.34
N ARG A 529 -6.05 9.62 -17.90
CA ARG A 529 -7.22 10.40 -18.33
C ARG A 529 -8.09 9.67 -19.35
N ALA A 530 -7.48 8.82 -20.18
CA ALA A 530 -8.21 8.05 -21.18
C ALA A 530 -9.14 6.98 -20.57
N GLY A 531 -8.85 6.53 -19.34
CA GLY A 531 -9.56 5.40 -18.72
C GLY A 531 -10.25 5.69 -17.39
N ALA A 532 -10.08 6.89 -16.79
CA ALA A 532 -10.66 7.24 -15.49
C ALA A 532 -11.34 8.61 -15.55
N GLU A 533 -12.48 8.67 -16.22
CA GLU A 533 -13.26 9.89 -16.35
C GLU A 533 -13.71 10.44 -14.98
N GLY A 534 -13.57 11.74 -14.78
CA GLY A 534 -13.96 12.43 -13.56
C GLY A 534 -13.00 12.24 -12.36
N VAL A 535 -11.92 11.48 -12.53
CA VAL A 535 -10.87 11.32 -11.51
C VAL A 535 -9.59 12.03 -11.96
N ARG A 536 -8.92 12.73 -11.05
CA ARG A 536 -7.72 13.50 -11.34
C ARG A 536 -6.52 12.95 -10.58
N LEU A 537 -5.38 12.79 -11.26
CA LEU A 537 -4.08 12.56 -10.61
C LEU A 537 -3.48 13.88 -10.15
N ILE A 538 -2.84 13.86 -8.98
CA ILE A 538 -2.10 15.00 -8.42
C ILE A 538 -0.73 14.49 -7.99
N PRO A 539 0.36 15.03 -8.53
CA PRO A 539 1.71 14.63 -8.11
C PRO A 539 2.01 15.17 -6.71
N SER A 540 2.70 14.39 -5.90
CA SER A 540 3.02 14.76 -4.52
C SER A 540 3.94 15.97 -4.39
N ASP A 541 4.72 16.27 -5.42
CA ASP A 541 5.68 17.39 -5.38
C ASP A 541 5.02 18.74 -5.63
N GLU A 542 3.76 18.77 -6.10
CA GLU A 542 2.99 20.00 -6.24
C GLU A 542 2.27 20.35 -4.94
N GLY A 543 2.77 21.35 -4.23
CA GLY A 543 2.06 22.00 -3.13
C GLY A 543 2.11 21.30 -1.77
N LEU A 544 3.08 20.41 -1.52
CA LEU A 544 3.27 19.78 -0.23
C LEU A 544 4.16 20.56 0.77
N ALA A 545 4.41 21.83 0.58
CA ALA A 545 5.16 22.67 1.53
C ALA A 545 4.27 23.75 2.18
N ASN A 546 3.14 23.33 2.77
CA ASN A 546 2.14 24.25 3.32
C ASN A 546 2.10 24.25 4.85
N THR A 547 2.35 23.13 5.53
CA THR A 547 2.44 23.10 6.99
C THR A 547 3.77 23.72 7.47
N PRO A 548 3.85 24.22 8.72
CA PRO A 548 5.08 24.81 9.23
C PRO A 548 6.30 23.90 9.15
N LEU A 549 6.19 22.64 9.57
CA LEU A 549 7.30 21.69 9.53
C LEU A 549 7.69 21.31 8.10
N MET A 550 6.73 21.20 7.18
CA MET A 550 7.03 20.89 5.79
C MET A 550 7.74 22.07 5.08
N ARG A 551 7.37 23.32 5.42
CA ARG A 551 8.11 24.50 4.96
C ARG A 551 9.53 24.54 5.52
N ALA A 552 9.69 24.17 6.80
CA ALA A 552 11.01 24.06 7.40
C ALA A 552 11.85 23.00 6.67
N LEU A 553 11.28 21.82 6.37
CA LEU A 553 11.93 20.77 5.60
C LEU A 553 12.31 21.24 4.18
N ALA A 554 11.41 21.95 3.50
CA ALA A 554 11.68 22.48 2.14
C ALA A 554 12.79 23.54 2.10
N ALA A 555 13.08 24.18 3.24
CA ALA A 555 14.16 25.16 3.38
C ALA A 555 15.53 24.52 3.69
N GLU A 556 15.57 23.24 4.03
CA GLU A 556 16.83 22.53 4.32
C GLU A 556 17.58 22.21 3.01
N PRO A 557 18.89 22.57 2.90
CA PRO A 557 19.60 22.45 1.64
C PRO A 557 19.93 21.00 1.23
N ASP A 558 20.09 20.10 2.20
CA ASP A 558 20.62 18.75 2.01
C ASP A 558 19.54 17.67 1.91
N VAL A 559 18.28 18.04 2.05
CA VAL A 559 17.13 17.11 2.06
C VAL A 559 15.98 17.63 1.22
N THR A 560 15.05 16.76 0.83
CA THR A 560 13.89 17.15 0.03
C THR A 560 12.58 16.74 0.69
N VAL A 561 11.50 17.46 0.38
CA VAL A 561 10.14 17.10 0.79
C VAL A 561 9.77 15.70 0.30
N ALA A 562 10.14 15.35 -0.94
CA ALA A 562 9.92 14.01 -1.49
C ALA A 562 10.64 12.89 -0.72
N GLN A 563 11.73 13.22 -0.01
CA GLN A 563 12.52 12.27 0.76
C GLN A 563 11.98 12.09 2.20
N PHE A 564 11.64 13.18 2.88
CA PHE A 564 11.28 13.16 4.29
C PHE A 564 9.81 13.57 4.58
N GLY A 565 9.02 13.86 3.56
CA GLY A 565 7.66 14.36 3.74
C GLY A 565 6.76 13.43 4.55
N GLN A 566 6.89 12.10 4.38
CA GLN A 566 6.11 11.16 5.20
C GLN A 566 6.60 11.10 6.65
N ALA A 567 7.91 11.22 6.92
CA ALA A 567 8.42 11.32 8.28
C ALA A 567 7.92 12.60 8.97
N VAL A 568 7.87 13.73 8.26
CA VAL A 568 7.27 14.98 8.78
C VAL A 568 5.76 14.83 8.97
N GLY A 569 5.05 14.20 8.03
CA GLY A 569 3.64 13.86 8.17
C GLY A 569 3.36 13.00 9.40
N SER A 570 4.24 12.05 9.69
CA SER A 570 4.17 11.18 10.86
C SER A 570 4.27 11.97 12.18
N ILE A 571 5.03 13.09 12.23
CA ILE A 571 5.03 13.99 13.39
C ILE A 571 3.61 14.47 13.70
N TYR A 572 2.90 14.96 12.70
CA TYR A 572 1.52 15.42 12.89
C TYR A 572 0.55 14.27 13.19
N PHE A 573 0.79 13.10 12.59
CA PHE A 573 -0.01 11.90 12.85
C PHE A 573 0.06 11.43 14.30
N SER A 574 1.18 11.64 15.00
CA SER A 574 1.32 11.34 16.44
C SER A 574 0.31 12.09 17.33
N LEU A 575 -0.37 13.09 16.80
CA LEU A 575 -1.30 13.98 17.53
C LEU A 575 -2.79 13.63 17.28
N THR A 576 -3.04 12.59 16.47
CA THR A 576 -4.41 12.16 16.08
C THR A 576 -5.21 11.42 17.17
#